data_e7a5a32b542a2bb2f51ed37c9aa7a13a
#
_entry.id   e7a5a32b542a2bb2f51ed37c9aa7a13a
#
_cell.length_a   1.000
_cell.length_b   1.000
_cell.length_c   1.000
_cell.angle_alpha   90.00
_cell.angle_beta   90.00
_cell.angle_gamma   90.00
#
_symmetry.space_group_name_H-M   'P 1'
#
loop_
_entity.id
_entity.type
_entity.pdbx_description
1 polymer ?
#
loop_
_entity_poly.entity_id
_entity_poly.type
_entity_poly.pdbx_seq_one_letter_code
_entity_poly.pdbx_strand_id
1 'polypeptide(L)'
;MFGHNYIDFWASSKSSEVNFHPAILEAHHSDINLIAITADRPARLRKTGANQTTDQVGIYKLIKTHDLASEIDLKPLFTGKPIHLNIQFSEPLISEERNDWLAGIKIDPVEYKSGVGGKLETSKGVLIIGHDNAGYTSDEINTFASKLKWPVIAENPLSYPQSHPYAALYLADPKVRQALAPENVIVIGRTTLSRSINEFIKLAKNLIVIDPRVADVDNNRQANLLLQSLPSDVSSELTTIDIWQKSSELASAEVKKLTWSEQAAINCICDCLTSMSALFVGSSRPVRDIEAFTKFENKIL
;
A
#
# COMPACT_ATOMS: atom_id res chain seq x y z
N MET A 1 -0.40 6.56 13.09
CA MET A 1 0.95 7.17 13.01
C MET A 1 1.89 6.09 12.46
N PHE A 2 1.90 5.93 11.14
CA PHE A 2 2.90 5.08 10.49
C PHE A 2 3.92 6.02 9.89
N GLY A 3 4.98 6.32 10.69
CA GLY A 3 6.21 6.78 10.10
C GLY A 3 6.58 5.80 8.99
N HIS A 4 7.21 6.26 7.92
CA HIS A 4 7.77 5.37 6.91
C HIS A 4 8.76 4.46 7.60
N ASN A 5 8.26 3.33 8.10
CA ASN A 5 9.10 2.32 8.69
C ASN A 5 9.89 1.69 7.54
N TYR A 6 11.20 1.80 7.62
CA TYR A 6 12.06 0.97 6.81
C TYR A 6 11.82 -0.48 7.23
N ILE A 7 11.63 -1.35 6.26
CA ILE A 7 11.64 -2.78 6.51
C ILE A 7 13.09 -3.23 6.38
N ASP A 8 13.65 -3.76 7.47
CA ASP A 8 15.02 -4.22 7.51
C ASP A 8 15.07 -5.73 7.26
N PHE A 9 15.89 -6.15 6.29
CA PHE A 9 16.19 -7.55 6.06
C PHE A 9 17.66 -7.81 6.36
N TRP A 10 17.94 -8.83 7.16
CA TRP A 10 19.28 -9.25 7.53
C TRP A 10 19.62 -10.61 6.93
N ALA A 11 20.74 -10.72 6.29
CA ALA A 11 21.27 -11.98 5.79
C ALA A 11 22.76 -12.13 6.11
N SER A 12 23.12 -13.30 6.62
CA SER A 12 24.48 -13.64 6.99
C SER A 12 25.09 -14.75 6.14
N SER A 13 24.41 -15.24 5.11
CA SER A 13 24.89 -16.34 4.31
C SER A 13 24.61 -16.15 2.81
N LYS A 14 25.50 -16.70 1.99
CA LYS A 14 25.57 -16.65 0.54
C LYS A 14 24.25 -16.92 -0.22
N SER A 15 23.35 -17.74 0.34
CA SER A 15 22.09 -18.15 -0.31
C SER A 15 20.87 -17.41 0.23
N SER A 16 20.95 -16.84 1.43
CA SER A 16 19.81 -16.15 2.05
C SER A 16 19.50 -14.80 1.40
N GLU A 17 20.49 -14.14 0.83
CA GLU A 17 20.34 -12.85 0.14
C GLU A 17 19.45 -12.94 -1.09
N VAL A 18 19.55 -14.04 -1.85
CA VAL A 18 18.70 -14.25 -3.04
C VAL A 18 17.23 -14.29 -2.69
N ASN A 19 16.88 -14.72 -1.46
CA ASN A 19 15.50 -14.79 -1.00
C ASN A 19 14.87 -13.42 -0.75
N PHE A 20 15.68 -12.35 -0.65
CA PHE A 20 15.15 -10.98 -0.51
C PHE A 20 14.70 -10.38 -1.84
N HIS A 21 15.11 -10.98 -2.96
CA HIS A 21 14.86 -10.40 -4.29
C HIS A 21 13.37 -10.12 -4.56
N PRO A 22 12.41 -11.01 -4.25
CA PRO A 22 10.98 -10.72 -4.45
C PRO A 22 10.50 -9.51 -3.64
N ALA A 23 10.91 -9.40 -2.37
CA ALA A 23 10.52 -8.28 -1.51
C ALA A 23 11.15 -6.96 -1.96
N ILE A 24 12.42 -7.00 -2.40
CA ILE A 24 13.12 -5.84 -2.94
C ILE A 24 12.48 -5.37 -4.25
N LEU A 25 12.08 -6.31 -5.11
CA LEU A 25 11.40 -6.01 -6.36
C LEU A 25 10.06 -5.31 -6.10
N GLU A 26 9.27 -5.83 -5.16
CA GLU A 26 8.01 -5.23 -4.74
C GLU A 26 8.22 -3.83 -4.15
N ALA A 27 9.19 -3.68 -3.25
CA ALA A 27 9.52 -2.40 -2.64
C ALA A 27 9.95 -1.35 -3.69
N HIS A 28 10.74 -1.78 -4.69
CA HIS A 28 11.17 -0.91 -5.78
C HIS A 28 9.99 -0.40 -6.61
N HIS A 29 9.07 -1.28 -6.99
CA HIS A 29 7.91 -0.92 -7.81
C HIS A 29 6.81 -0.19 -7.03
N SER A 30 6.77 -0.38 -5.72
CA SER A 30 5.78 0.24 -4.83
C SER A 30 6.30 1.49 -4.12
N ASP A 31 7.53 1.93 -4.40
CA ASP A 31 8.20 3.06 -3.73
C ASP A 31 8.18 2.93 -2.19
N ILE A 32 8.38 1.70 -1.69
CA ILE A 32 8.45 1.42 -0.26
C ILE A 32 9.89 1.57 0.21
N ASN A 33 10.10 2.29 1.30
CA ASN A 33 11.39 2.41 1.94
C ASN A 33 11.81 1.06 2.52
N LEU A 34 12.81 0.43 1.91
CA LEU A 34 13.34 -0.85 2.33
C LEU A 34 14.86 -0.77 2.39
N ILE A 35 15.44 -1.26 3.48
CA ILE A 35 16.88 -1.42 3.62
C ILE A 35 17.20 -2.91 3.66
N ALA A 36 17.90 -3.42 2.66
CA ALA A 36 18.47 -4.75 2.69
C ALA A 36 19.89 -4.65 3.24
N ILE A 37 20.15 -5.31 4.38
CA ILE A 37 21.45 -5.33 5.02
C ILE A 37 22.03 -6.73 4.88
N THR A 38 23.20 -6.85 4.23
CA THR A 38 23.85 -8.13 4.02
C THR A 38 25.27 -8.10 4.56
N ALA A 39 25.67 -9.19 5.21
CA ALA A 39 27.03 -9.40 5.64
C ALA A 39 27.85 -10.03 4.52
N ASP A 40 29.04 -9.52 4.27
CA ASP A 40 29.95 -10.04 3.23
C ASP A 40 31.37 -10.22 3.78
N ARG A 41 32.13 -11.02 3.09
CA ARG A 41 33.58 -11.11 3.30
C ARG A 41 34.27 -9.85 2.73
N PRO A 42 35.44 -9.47 3.26
CA PRO A 42 36.21 -8.35 2.70
C PRO A 42 36.42 -8.49 1.20
N ALA A 43 36.34 -7.39 0.47
CA ALA A 43 36.46 -7.36 -0.99
C ALA A 43 37.69 -8.15 -1.52
N ARG A 44 38.78 -8.13 -0.78
CA ARG A 44 40.03 -8.88 -1.12
C ARG A 44 39.83 -10.40 -1.21
N LEU A 45 38.78 -10.95 -0.58
CA LEU A 45 38.51 -12.39 -0.55
C LEU A 45 37.46 -12.83 -1.58
N ARG A 46 36.74 -11.93 -2.21
CA ARG A 46 35.58 -12.27 -3.08
C ARG A 46 35.94 -13.12 -4.29
N LYS A 47 37.14 -13.00 -4.84
CA LYS A 47 37.57 -13.74 -6.05
C LYS A 47 38.61 -14.78 -5.76
N THR A 48 38.79 -15.21 -4.53
CA THR A 48 39.84 -16.15 -4.13
C THR A 48 39.35 -17.58 -3.92
N GLY A 49 38.06 -17.83 -4.08
CA GLY A 49 37.45 -19.12 -3.73
C GLY A 49 37.24 -19.31 -2.22
N ALA A 50 37.41 -18.28 -1.41
CA ALA A 50 37.13 -18.35 0.03
C ALA A 50 35.71 -18.79 0.31
N ASN A 51 35.50 -19.54 1.39
CA ASN A 51 34.17 -20.01 1.79
C ASN A 51 33.22 -18.85 2.00
N GLN A 52 31.94 -19.05 1.62
CA GLN A 52 30.87 -18.06 1.77
C GLN A 52 31.12 -16.73 1.05
N THR A 53 31.78 -16.76 -0.11
CA THR A 53 31.93 -15.59 -0.98
C THR A 53 31.03 -15.71 -2.21
N THR A 54 30.45 -14.61 -2.62
CA THR A 54 29.71 -14.47 -3.88
C THR A 54 29.77 -13.01 -4.34
N ASP A 55 29.30 -12.73 -5.55
CA ASP A 55 29.21 -11.37 -6.07
C ASP A 55 27.93 -10.70 -5.52
N GLN A 56 27.98 -10.25 -4.25
CA GLN A 56 26.85 -9.61 -3.56
C GLN A 56 26.64 -8.17 -4.01
N VAL A 57 27.72 -7.49 -4.37
CA VAL A 57 27.65 -6.10 -4.82
C VAL A 57 26.87 -6.03 -6.13
N GLY A 58 25.71 -5.34 -6.08
CA GLY A 58 24.84 -5.21 -7.26
C GLY A 58 24.00 -6.46 -7.58
N ILE A 59 23.88 -7.41 -6.65
CA ILE A 59 23.00 -8.58 -6.81
C ILE A 59 21.54 -8.15 -7.05
N TYR A 60 21.13 -7.03 -6.48
CA TYR A 60 19.83 -6.41 -6.69
C TYR A 60 19.96 -5.25 -7.68
N LYS A 61 19.95 -5.55 -8.97
CA LYS A 61 20.21 -4.57 -10.05
C LYS A 61 19.28 -3.36 -10.05
N LEU A 62 18.09 -3.48 -9.46
CA LEU A 62 17.07 -2.44 -9.46
C LEU A 62 17.26 -1.36 -8.38
N ILE A 63 18.06 -1.65 -7.36
CA ILE A 63 18.31 -0.76 -6.25
C ILE A 63 19.79 -0.46 -6.10
N LYS A 64 20.10 0.68 -5.49
CA LYS A 64 21.49 1.06 -5.27
C LYS A 64 22.11 0.22 -4.17
N THR A 65 23.27 -0.38 -4.45
CA THR A 65 24.11 -1.07 -3.48
C THR A 65 25.22 -0.16 -2.98
N HIS A 66 25.37 -0.08 -1.67
CA HIS A 66 26.48 0.55 -0.99
C HIS A 66 27.35 -0.53 -0.35
N ASP A 67 28.59 -0.67 -0.84
CA ASP A 67 29.55 -1.66 -0.35
C ASP A 67 30.42 -1.02 0.74
N LEU A 68 30.19 -1.39 1.98
CA LEU A 68 30.72 -0.72 3.16
C LEU A 68 31.85 -1.54 3.81
N ALA A 69 33.07 -1.00 3.77
CA ALA A 69 34.25 -1.58 4.41
C ALA A 69 34.66 -0.87 5.72
N SER A 70 34.05 0.26 6.03
CA SER A 70 34.30 1.08 7.22
C SER A 70 33.06 1.87 7.61
N GLU A 71 33.09 2.48 8.77
CA GLU A 71 32.04 3.38 9.22
C GLU A 71 31.87 4.56 8.26
N ILE A 72 30.61 4.88 7.96
CA ILE A 72 30.22 6.03 7.17
C ILE A 72 28.95 6.67 7.77
N ASP A 73 28.72 7.94 7.44
CA ASP A 73 27.41 8.54 7.70
C ASP A 73 26.36 7.93 6.76
N LEU A 74 25.38 7.23 7.34
CA LEU A 74 24.31 6.58 6.58
C LEU A 74 23.18 7.53 6.18
N LYS A 75 23.05 8.68 6.86
CA LYS A 75 21.92 9.62 6.63
C LYS A 75 21.75 10.02 5.16
N PRO A 76 22.82 10.36 4.41
CA PRO A 76 22.68 10.72 2.99
C PRO A 76 22.22 9.58 2.09
N LEU A 77 22.27 8.32 2.57
CA LEU A 77 21.88 7.16 1.78
C LEU A 77 20.36 6.93 1.81
N PHE A 78 19.69 7.43 2.86
CA PHE A 78 18.25 7.22 3.07
C PHE A 78 17.45 8.26 2.29
N THR A 79 17.18 7.96 1.04
CA THR A 79 16.49 8.86 0.10
C THR A 79 14.99 8.59 -0.02
N GLY A 80 14.43 7.71 0.81
CA GLY A 80 13.04 7.26 0.68
C GLY A 80 12.83 6.22 -0.43
N LYS A 81 13.90 5.63 -0.93
CA LYS A 81 13.89 4.55 -1.93
C LYS A 81 14.54 3.30 -1.35
N PRO A 82 14.23 2.09 -1.88
CA PRO A 82 14.91 0.88 -1.45
C PRO A 82 16.42 0.98 -1.68
N ILE A 83 17.20 0.53 -0.71
CA ILE A 83 18.66 0.48 -0.78
C ILE A 83 19.21 -0.85 -0.28
N HIS A 84 20.39 -1.21 -0.73
CA HIS A 84 21.16 -2.35 -0.26
C HIS A 84 22.46 -1.88 0.40
N LEU A 85 22.65 -2.27 1.67
CA LEU A 85 23.89 -2.07 2.42
C LEU A 85 24.63 -3.40 2.51
N ASN A 86 25.70 -3.56 1.75
CA ASN A 86 26.56 -4.73 1.79
C ASN A 86 27.73 -4.43 2.73
N ILE A 87 27.74 -5.05 3.91
CA ILE A 87 28.69 -4.73 4.98
C ILE A 87 29.80 -5.77 5.01
N GLN A 88 31.05 -5.33 4.83
CA GLN A 88 32.21 -6.16 4.85
C GLN A 88 32.69 -6.41 6.27
N PHE A 89 32.81 -7.67 6.68
CA PHE A 89 33.32 -8.07 7.98
C PHE A 89 34.66 -8.78 7.85
N SER A 90 35.67 -8.29 8.58
CA SER A 90 36.96 -8.93 8.76
C SER A 90 37.03 -9.65 10.09
N GLU A 91 37.86 -10.69 10.20
CA GLU A 91 38.15 -11.31 11.49
C GLU A 91 39.09 -10.41 12.33
N PRO A 92 38.91 -10.39 13.69
CA PRO A 92 37.93 -11.18 14.44
C PRO A 92 36.50 -10.63 14.32
N LEU A 93 35.50 -11.53 14.19
CA LEU A 93 34.07 -11.15 13.99
C LEU A 93 33.39 -10.71 15.30
N ILE A 94 34.00 -11.02 16.44
CA ILE A 94 33.51 -10.66 17.76
C ILE A 94 34.51 -9.67 18.37
N SER A 95 34.00 -8.52 18.76
CA SER A 95 34.81 -7.55 19.50
C SER A 95 35.16 -8.10 20.89
N GLU A 96 36.38 -7.86 21.35
CA GLU A 96 36.78 -8.10 22.75
C GLU A 96 36.16 -7.07 23.69
N GLU A 97 35.77 -5.90 23.16
CA GLU A 97 35.08 -4.88 23.91
C GLU A 97 33.62 -5.25 24.15
N ARG A 98 33.24 -5.32 25.43
CA ARG A 98 31.87 -5.65 25.86
C ARG A 98 31.11 -4.39 26.31
N ASN A 99 31.24 -3.33 25.57
CA ASN A 99 30.55 -2.09 25.85
C ASN A 99 29.11 -2.17 25.33
N ASP A 100 28.16 -1.62 26.09
CA ASP A 100 26.80 -1.39 25.58
C ASP A 100 26.81 -0.17 24.65
N TRP A 101 27.08 -0.42 23.39
CA TRP A 101 27.15 0.65 22.36
C TRP A 101 25.78 1.14 21.90
N LEU A 102 24.69 0.56 22.41
CA LEU A 102 23.33 1.09 22.27
C LEU A 102 22.99 2.06 23.41
N ALA A 103 23.80 2.08 24.49
CA ALA A 103 23.56 2.99 25.60
C ALA A 103 23.61 4.45 25.14
N GLY A 104 22.52 5.16 25.37
CA GLY A 104 22.40 6.58 25.03
C GLY A 104 22.00 6.88 23.59
N ILE A 105 21.78 5.88 22.73
CA ILE A 105 21.19 6.11 21.42
C ILE A 105 19.72 6.52 21.62
N LYS A 106 19.39 7.73 21.20
CA LYS A 106 18.01 8.21 21.10
C LYS A 106 17.53 8.01 19.67
N ILE A 107 16.43 7.30 19.54
CA ILE A 107 15.73 7.20 18.25
C ILE A 107 14.75 8.37 18.21
N ASP A 108 15.08 9.40 17.44
CA ASP A 108 14.15 10.47 17.16
C ASP A 108 13.19 9.98 16.06
N PRO A 109 11.87 9.98 16.29
CA PRO A 109 10.92 9.64 15.24
C PRO A 109 11.07 10.65 14.10
N VAL A 110 11.21 10.15 12.88
CA VAL A 110 11.21 11.00 11.70
C VAL A 110 9.77 11.48 11.47
N GLU A 111 9.52 12.75 11.75
CA GLU A 111 8.26 13.38 11.39
C GLU A 111 8.26 13.66 9.88
N TYR A 112 7.49 12.89 9.15
CA TYR A 112 7.17 13.24 7.76
C TYR A 112 6.03 14.27 7.76
N LYS A 113 6.34 15.46 7.36
CA LYS A 113 5.32 16.45 7.04
C LYS A 113 4.70 16.02 5.72
N SER A 114 3.50 15.46 5.76
CA SER A 114 2.66 15.36 4.57
C SER A 114 2.53 16.78 3.99
N GLY A 115 2.81 16.94 2.71
CA GLY A 115 2.62 18.22 2.05
C GLY A 115 1.19 18.71 2.30
N VAL A 116 1.01 19.95 2.73
CA VAL A 116 -0.32 20.54 2.92
C VAL A 116 -0.95 20.64 1.53
N GLY A 117 -1.98 19.82 1.29
CA GLY A 117 -2.74 19.86 0.04
C GLY A 117 -3.41 21.21 -0.16
N GLY A 118 -3.50 21.62 -1.41
CA GLY A 118 -4.22 22.83 -1.80
C GLY A 118 -5.73 22.70 -1.62
N LYS A 119 -6.46 23.68 -2.18
CA LYS A 119 -7.91 23.67 -2.26
C LYS A 119 -8.36 22.77 -3.41
N LEU A 120 -9.40 21.96 -3.18
CA LEU A 120 -10.11 21.21 -4.21
C LEU A 120 -11.54 21.71 -4.33
N GLU A 121 -11.90 22.20 -5.48
CA GLU A 121 -13.28 22.52 -5.85
C GLU A 121 -13.75 21.51 -6.90
N THR A 122 -14.88 20.87 -6.62
CA THR A 122 -15.40 19.83 -7.52
C THR A 122 -16.92 19.73 -7.35
N SER A 123 -17.61 19.20 -8.38
CA SER A 123 -19.02 18.87 -8.30
C SER A 123 -19.24 17.52 -7.62
N LYS A 124 -20.34 16.84 -7.92
CA LYS A 124 -20.66 15.50 -7.38
C LYS A 124 -19.78 14.42 -7.98
N GLY A 125 -19.50 13.37 -7.20
CA GLY A 125 -18.64 12.28 -7.67
C GLY A 125 -18.63 11.05 -6.77
N VAL A 126 -17.59 10.23 -6.92
CA VAL A 126 -17.33 9.02 -6.15
C VAL A 126 -15.86 9.01 -5.71
N LEU A 127 -15.64 8.64 -4.46
CA LEU A 127 -14.29 8.42 -3.94
C LEU A 127 -13.96 6.93 -4.01
N ILE A 128 -12.81 6.60 -4.58
CA ILE A 128 -12.28 5.24 -4.65
C ILE A 128 -10.95 5.19 -3.89
N ILE A 129 -10.87 4.28 -2.93
CA ILE A 129 -9.65 3.99 -2.19
C ILE A 129 -9.06 2.73 -2.80
N GLY A 130 -7.91 2.87 -3.43
CA GLY A 130 -7.26 1.82 -4.18
C GLY A 130 -6.60 0.76 -3.29
N HIS A 131 -5.75 -0.08 -3.89
CA HIS A 131 -5.11 -1.19 -3.19
C HIS A 131 -4.00 -0.76 -2.22
N ASP A 132 -3.59 0.48 -2.25
CA ASP A 132 -2.74 1.07 -1.23
C ASP A 132 -3.27 2.45 -0.82
N ASN A 133 -2.85 2.90 0.35
CA ASN A 133 -3.32 4.16 0.93
C ASN A 133 -2.48 5.37 0.49
N ALA A 134 -1.60 5.23 -0.50
CA ALA A 134 -0.68 6.30 -0.93
C ALA A 134 0.16 6.91 0.23
N GLY A 135 0.39 6.12 1.28
CA GLY A 135 1.09 6.56 2.49
C GLY A 135 0.24 7.28 3.52
N TYR A 136 -1.06 7.49 3.26
CA TYR A 136 -1.98 8.08 4.23
C TYR A 136 -2.52 7.04 5.20
N THR A 137 -2.84 7.50 6.41
CA THR A 137 -3.56 6.70 7.39
C THR A 137 -5.04 6.58 7.01
N SER A 138 -5.73 5.55 7.53
CA SER A 138 -7.18 5.42 7.35
C SER A 138 -7.94 6.61 7.91
N ASP A 139 -7.48 7.22 9.01
CA ASP A 139 -8.11 8.39 9.62
C ASP A 139 -8.00 9.64 8.74
N GLU A 140 -6.85 9.88 8.11
CA GLU A 140 -6.68 10.99 7.16
C GLU A 140 -7.61 10.84 5.96
N ILE A 141 -7.69 9.62 5.41
CA ILE A 141 -8.58 9.31 4.28
C ILE A 141 -10.06 9.44 4.70
N ASN A 142 -10.44 8.94 5.87
CA ASN A 142 -11.80 9.06 6.41
C ASN A 142 -12.19 10.52 6.63
N THR A 143 -11.28 11.33 7.13
CA THR A 143 -11.48 12.78 7.31
C THR A 143 -11.71 13.47 5.95
N PHE A 144 -10.91 13.13 4.96
CA PHE A 144 -11.08 13.65 3.60
C PHE A 144 -12.40 13.21 2.97
N ALA A 145 -12.76 11.92 3.08
CA ALA A 145 -14.01 11.37 2.57
C ALA A 145 -15.23 12.07 3.18
N SER A 146 -15.19 12.37 4.48
CA SER A 146 -16.27 13.09 5.17
C SER A 146 -16.49 14.51 4.64
N LYS A 147 -15.41 15.19 4.18
CA LYS A 147 -15.52 16.51 3.55
C LYS A 147 -16.15 16.44 2.17
N LEU A 148 -15.89 15.38 1.41
CA LEU A 148 -16.43 15.19 0.05
C LEU A 148 -17.92 14.94 0.05
N LYS A 149 -18.47 14.22 1.04
CA LYS A 149 -19.89 13.79 1.10
C LYS A 149 -20.32 12.99 -0.13
N TRP A 150 -19.42 12.15 -0.62
CA TRP A 150 -19.62 11.29 -1.78
C TRP A 150 -19.72 9.82 -1.37
N PRO A 151 -20.30 8.95 -2.22
CA PRO A 151 -20.15 7.52 -2.07
C PRO A 151 -18.66 7.14 -2.05
N VAL A 152 -18.30 6.21 -1.16
CA VAL A 152 -16.93 5.70 -1.02
C VAL A 152 -16.90 4.23 -1.43
N ILE A 153 -15.96 3.87 -2.27
CA ILE A 153 -15.62 2.49 -2.61
C ILE A 153 -14.20 2.24 -2.10
N ALA A 154 -13.98 1.12 -1.42
CA ALA A 154 -12.65 0.74 -0.96
C ALA A 154 -12.32 -0.69 -1.37
N GLU A 155 -11.11 -0.94 -1.88
CA GLU A 155 -10.62 -2.29 -2.15
C GLU A 155 -10.51 -3.10 -0.85
N ASN A 156 -10.17 -2.44 0.25
CA ASN A 156 -10.22 -3.01 1.59
C ASN A 156 -11.41 -2.45 2.38
N PRO A 157 -12.63 -3.00 2.23
CA PRO A 157 -13.81 -2.49 2.90
C PRO A 157 -13.75 -2.65 4.44
N LEU A 158 -12.87 -3.53 4.94
CA LEU A 158 -12.72 -3.77 6.37
C LEU A 158 -12.04 -2.61 7.12
N SER A 159 -11.27 -1.78 6.41
CA SER A 159 -10.59 -0.61 6.97
C SER A 159 -11.38 0.70 6.78
N TYR A 160 -12.47 0.68 6.03
CA TYR A 160 -13.24 1.87 5.66
C TYR A 160 -14.74 1.65 5.88
N PRO A 161 -15.22 1.83 7.12
CA PRO A 161 -16.61 1.51 7.50
C PRO A 161 -17.67 2.31 6.75
N GLN A 162 -17.33 3.49 6.22
CA GLN A 162 -18.22 4.31 5.40
C GLN A 162 -18.25 3.90 3.92
N SER A 163 -17.44 2.91 3.51
CA SER A 163 -17.46 2.44 2.13
C SER A 163 -18.74 1.67 1.82
N HIS A 164 -19.24 1.82 0.60
CA HIS A 164 -20.35 1.03 0.08
C HIS A 164 -19.89 -0.41 -0.16
N PRO A 165 -20.37 -1.38 0.62
CA PRO A 165 -19.96 -2.77 0.46
C PRO A 165 -20.48 -3.35 -0.85
N TYR A 166 -19.82 -4.39 -1.32
CA TYR A 166 -20.18 -5.13 -2.53
C TYR A 166 -20.14 -4.32 -3.84
N ALA A 167 -19.48 -3.15 -3.86
CA ALA A 167 -19.43 -2.31 -5.05
C ALA A 167 -18.83 -3.04 -6.25
N ALA A 168 -17.75 -3.79 -6.06
CA ALA A 168 -17.14 -4.58 -7.11
C ALA A 168 -18.10 -5.65 -7.70
N LEU A 169 -19.07 -6.14 -6.89
CA LEU A 169 -20.05 -7.12 -7.31
C LEU A 169 -21.16 -6.47 -8.16
N TYR A 170 -21.87 -5.46 -7.64
CA TYR A 170 -22.99 -4.88 -8.37
C TYR A 170 -22.56 -4.01 -9.56
N LEU A 171 -21.40 -3.40 -9.54
CA LEU A 171 -20.82 -2.69 -10.68
C LEU A 171 -20.31 -3.63 -11.79
N ALA A 172 -20.29 -4.95 -11.57
CA ALA A 172 -20.05 -5.91 -12.64
C ALA A 172 -21.19 -5.93 -13.67
N ASP A 173 -22.43 -5.61 -13.27
CA ASP A 173 -23.55 -5.42 -14.19
C ASP A 173 -23.39 -4.10 -14.97
N PRO A 174 -23.28 -4.13 -16.31
CA PRO A 174 -23.12 -2.94 -17.12
C PRO A 174 -24.29 -1.94 -16.98
N LYS A 175 -25.50 -2.40 -16.70
CA LYS A 175 -26.69 -1.53 -16.54
C LYS A 175 -26.60 -0.76 -15.23
N VAL A 176 -26.24 -1.44 -14.14
CA VAL A 176 -26.03 -0.81 -12.83
C VAL A 176 -24.85 0.18 -12.91
N ARG A 177 -23.77 -0.23 -13.51
CA ARG A 177 -22.57 0.60 -13.71
C ARG A 177 -22.89 1.87 -14.49
N GLN A 178 -23.68 1.77 -15.58
CA GLN A 178 -24.08 2.93 -16.37
C GLN A 178 -25.08 3.84 -15.59
N ALA A 179 -26.00 3.26 -14.82
CA ALA A 179 -26.94 4.03 -14.01
C ALA A 179 -26.25 4.83 -12.89
N LEU A 180 -25.11 4.33 -12.40
CA LEU A 180 -24.30 4.96 -11.37
C LEU A 180 -23.14 5.78 -11.95
N ALA A 181 -23.05 5.94 -13.28
CA ALA A 181 -21.91 6.60 -13.93
C ALA A 181 -21.61 7.97 -13.29
N PRO A 182 -20.37 8.19 -12.82
CA PRO A 182 -20.01 9.36 -12.03
C PRO A 182 -19.65 10.55 -12.92
N GLU A 183 -19.85 11.75 -12.42
CA GLU A 183 -19.29 12.95 -13.05
C GLU A 183 -17.81 13.06 -12.74
N ASN A 184 -17.45 12.94 -11.47
CA ASN A 184 -16.08 12.96 -11.02
C ASN A 184 -15.75 11.66 -10.28
N VAL A 185 -14.52 11.19 -10.45
CA VAL A 185 -13.92 10.12 -9.63
C VAL A 185 -12.64 10.66 -9.02
N ILE A 186 -12.48 10.46 -7.71
CA ILE A 186 -11.20 10.63 -7.03
C ILE A 186 -10.70 9.24 -6.67
N VAL A 187 -9.47 8.92 -7.07
CA VAL A 187 -8.76 7.71 -6.66
C VAL A 187 -7.63 8.10 -5.72
N ILE A 188 -7.58 7.49 -4.53
CA ILE A 188 -6.46 7.61 -3.61
C ILE A 188 -5.57 6.38 -3.78
N GLY A 189 -4.29 6.60 -4.03
CA GLY A 189 -3.33 5.54 -4.31
C GLY A 189 -3.52 4.91 -5.69
N ARG A 190 -3.03 3.70 -5.86
CA ARG A 190 -3.22 2.94 -7.09
C ARG A 190 -4.65 2.44 -7.21
N THR A 191 -5.13 2.32 -8.43
CA THR A 191 -6.47 1.77 -8.69
C THR A 191 -6.61 0.34 -8.16
N THR A 192 -7.85 -0.11 -7.93
CA THR A 192 -8.12 -1.45 -7.40
C THR A 192 -7.79 -2.56 -8.41
N LEU A 193 -7.69 -3.80 -7.94
CA LEU A 193 -7.54 -4.98 -8.78
C LEU A 193 -8.87 -5.44 -9.41
N SER A 194 -9.99 -4.86 -9.02
CA SER A 194 -11.31 -5.17 -9.55
C SER A 194 -11.50 -4.63 -10.97
N ARG A 195 -11.84 -5.52 -11.90
CA ARG A 195 -12.15 -5.12 -13.27
C ARG A 195 -13.40 -4.26 -13.36
N SER A 196 -14.44 -4.57 -12.56
CA SER A 196 -15.70 -3.82 -12.56
C SER A 196 -15.51 -2.40 -12.06
N ILE A 197 -14.70 -2.19 -11.02
CA ILE A 197 -14.37 -0.85 -10.54
C ILE A 197 -13.55 -0.09 -11.58
N ASN A 198 -12.56 -0.73 -12.21
CA ASN A 198 -11.76 -0.09 -13.25
C ASN A 198 -12.62 0.30 -14.49
N GLU A 199 -13.58 -0.54 -14.88
CA GLU A 199 -14.52 -0.18 -15.96
C GLU A 199 -15.50 0.94 -15.52
N PHE A 200 -15.82 1.04 -14.23
CA PHE A 200 -16.61 2.13 -13.69
C PHE A 200 -15.84 3.46 -13.69
N ILE A 201 -14.56 3.45 -13.31
CA ILE A 201 -13.68 4.64 -13.36
C ILE A 201 -13.66 5.24 -14.76
N LYS A 202 -13.63 4.41 -15.82
CA LYS A 202 -13.61 4.86 -17.22
C LYS A 202 -14.87 5.63 -17.64
N LEU A 203 -15.97 5.51 -16.90
CA LEU A 203 -17.21 6.24 -17.18
C LEU A 203 -17.20 7.66 -16.62
N ALA A 204 -16.23 8.00 -15.78
CA ALA A 204 -16.09 9.34 -15.23
C ALA A 204 -15.79 10.38 -16.30
N LYS A 205 -16.41 11.55 -16.19
CA LYS A 205 -16.02 12.70 -17.04
C LYS A 205 -14.69 13.27 -16.62
N ASN A 206 -14.43 13.28 -15.30
CA ASN A 206 -13.18 13.76 -14.73
C ASN A 206 -12.63 12.73 -13.75
N LEU A 207 -11.35 12.40 -13.93
CA LEU A 207 -10.58 11.53 -13.04
C LEU A 207 -9.51 12.34 -12.34
N ILE A 208 -9.53 12.32 -11.01
CA ILE A 208 -8.54 12.93 -10.13
C ILE A 208 -7.81 11.79 -9.41
N VAL A 209 -6.49 11.77 -9.46
CA VAL A 209 -5.68 10.82 -8.71
C VAL A 209 -4.90 11.53 -7.63
N ILE A 210 -4.96 11.04 -6.41
CA ILE A 210 -4.23 11.58 -5.26
C ILE A 210 -3.18 10.56 -4.84
N ASP A 211 -1.93 10.85 -5.15
CA ASP A 211 -0.80 9.99 -4.80
C ASP A 211 0.50 10.81 -4.84
N PRO A 212 1.36 10.74 -3.82
CA PRO A 212 2.66 11.41 -3.83
C PRO A 212 3.62 10.86 -4.90
N ARG A 213 3.37 9.66 -5.43
CA ARG A 213 4.20 8.96 -6.43
C ARG A 213 3.78 9.26 -7.86
N VAL A 214 3.57 10.44 -8.23
CA VAL A 214 2.90 10.94 -9.46
C VAL A 214 3.25 10.19 -10.77
N ALA A 215 4.38 9.50 -10.86
CA ALA A 215 4.85 8.93 -12.12
C ALA A 215 4.14 7.62 -12.53
N ASP A 216 3.67 6.81 -11.55
CA ASP A 216 3.30 5.40 -11.79
C ASP A 216 1.88 5.04 -11.30
N VAL A 217 1.04 6.02 -10.99
CA VAL A 217 -0.24 5.76 -10.31
C VAL A 217 -1.46 5.79 -11.22
N ASP A 218 -1.35 6.32 -12.41
CA ASP A 218 -2.42 6.31 -13.42
C ASP A 218 -2.08 5.36 -14.57
N ASN A 219 -2.44 4.11 -14.42
CA ASN A 219 -2.12 3.04 -15.37
C ASN A 219 -2.62 3.31 -16.81
N ASN A 220 -3.72 4.04 -16.93
CA ASN A 220 -4.35 4.32 -18.22
C ASN A 220 -4.00 5.72 -18.74
N ARG A 221 -3.29 6.52 -17.96
CA ARG A 221 -2.97 7.93 -18.25
C ARG A 221 -4.20 8.77 -18.61
N GLN A 222 -5.27 8.56 -17.85
CA GLN A 222 -6.58 9.19 -18.06
C GLN A 222 -6.90 10.26 -17.03
N ALA A 223 -6.06 10.43 -16.00
CA ALA A 223 -6.29 11.42 -14.98
C ALA A 223 -6.26 12.84 -15.57
N ASN A 224 -7.31 13.61 -15.30
CA ASN A 224 -7.38 15.03 -15.62
C ASN A 224 -6.57 15.87 -14.64
N LEU A 225 -6.41 15.38 -13.41
CA LEU A 225 -5.67 16.04 -12.34
C LEU A 225 -4.94 15.02 -11.48
N LEU A 226 -3.65 15.27 -11.26
CA LEU A 226 -2.80 14.51 -10.34
C LEU A 226 -2.45 15.39 -9.15
N LEU A 227 -2.78 14.95 -7.95
CA LEU A 227 -2.47 15.65 -6.71
C LEU A 227 -1.45 14.83 -5.90
N GLN A 228 -0.40 15.47 -5.45
CA GLN A 228 0.66 14.83 -4.65
C GLN A 228 0.31 14.74 -3.16
N SER A 229 -0.80 15.35 -2.75
CA SER A 229 -1.24 15.32 -1.35
C SER A 229 -2.75 15.47 -1.24
N LEU A 230 -3.30 14.98 -0.12
CA LEU A 230 -4.72 15.19 0.20
C LEU A 230 -5.01 16.68 0.33
N PRO A 231 -6.03 17.20 -0.37
CA PRO A 231 -6.48 18.57 -0.21
C PRO A 231 -6.88 18.88 1.22
N SER A 232 -6.39 20.00 1.75
CA SER A 232 -6.75 20.47 3.10
C SER A 232 -8.13 21.12 3.14
N ASP A 233 -8.50 21.83 2.07
CA ASP A 233 -9.78 22.48 1.88
C ASP A 233 -10.51 21.84 0.70
N VAL A 234 -11.78 21.43 0.94
CA VAL A 234 -12.59 20.72 -0.04
C VAL A 234 -13.94 21.37 -0.13
N SER A 235 -14.29 21.80 -1.33
CA SER A 235 -15.65 22.27 -1.68
C SER A 235 -16.22 21.33 -2.74
N SER A 236 -17.26 20.59 -2.39
CA SER A 236 -17.88 19.61 -3.29
C SER A 236 -19.39 19.64 -3.16
N GLU A 237 -20.10 19.20 -4.21
CA GLU A 237 -21.51 18.97 -4.18
C GLU A 237 -21.83 17.59 -3.60
N LEU A 238 -22.94 17.48 -2.88
CA LEU A 238 -23.43 16.21 -2.34
C LEU A 238 -23.80 15.26 -3.48
N THR A 239 -23.30 14.03 -3.42
CA THR A 239 -23.78 12.94 -4.28
C THR A 239 -24.86 12.16 -3.53
N THR A 240 -26.02 11.97 -4.18
CA THR A 240 -27.11 11.15 -3.62
C THR A 240 -26.66 9.71 -3.45
N ILE A 241 -26.81 9.15 -2.26
CA ILE A 241 -26.35 7.80 -1.90
C ILE A 241 -27.43 6.72 -1.97
N ASP A 242 -28.71 7.09 -2.14
CA ASP A 242 -29.85 6.17 -2.03
C ASP A 242 -29.74 4.97 -2.98
N ILE A 243 -29.33 5.24 -4.23
CA ILE A 243 -29.16 4.19 -5.24
C ILE A 243 -27.98 3.26 -4.91
N TRP A 244 -26.92 3.80 -4.33
CA TRP A 244 -25.76 3.06 -3.85
C TRP A 244 -26.13 2.15 -2.68
N GLN A 245 -26.85 2.69 -1.74
CA GLN A 245 -27.34 1.94 -0.58
C GLN A 245 -28.26 0.81 -1.00
N LYS A 246 -29.23 1.08 -1.87
CA LYS A 246 -30.13 0.06 -2.40
C LYS A 246 -29.38 -1.04 -3.15
N SER A 247 -28.38 -0.70 -3.95
CA SER A 247 -27.54 -1.67 -4.66
C SER A 247 -26.76 -2.54 -3.69
N SER A 248 -26.19 -1.95 -2.63
CA SER A 248 -25.49 -2.68 -1.58
C SER A 248 -26.43 -3.63 -0.80
N GLU A 249 -27.67 -3.21 -0.51
CA GLU A 249 -28.68 -4.02 0.17
C GLU A 249 -29.10 -5.24 -0.68
N LEU A 250 -29.33 -5.03 -1.98
CA LEU A 250 -29.63 -6.12 -2.92
C LEU A 250 -28.47 -7.09 -3.03
N ALA A 251 -27.26 -6.58 -3.19
CA ALA A 251 -26.07 -7.43 -3.24
C ALA A 251 -25.87 -8.23 -1.93
N SER A 252 -26.07 -7.58 -0.77
CA SER A 252 -26.01 -8.24 0.53
C SER A 252 -27.03 -9.40 0.64
N ALA A 253 -28.24 -9.19 0.13
CA ALA A 253 -29.27 -10.24 0.14
C ALA A 253 -28.87 -11.46 -0.72
N GLU A 254 -28.21 -11.24 -1.84
CA GLU A 254 -27.70 -12.34 -2.69
C GLU A 254 -26.46 -13.02 -2.10
N VAL A 255 -25.53 -12.26 -1.52
CA VAL A 255 -24.34 -12.81 -0.87
C VAL A 255 -24.72 -13.72 0.30
N LYS A 256 -25.76 -13.40 1.06
CA LYS A 256 -26.27 -14.25 2.17
C LYS A 256 -26.85 -15.59 1.69
N LYS A 257 -27.18 -15.75 0.43
CA LYS A 257 -27.68 -17.01 -0.16
C LYS A 257 -26.56 -17.93 -0.65
N LEU A 258 -25.30 -17.47 -0.60
CA LEU A 258 -24.17 -18.29 -1.04
C LEU A 258 -24.08 -19.57 -0.22
N THR A 259 -24.04 -20.70 -0.91
CA THR A 259 -23.66 -22.00 -0.35
C THR A 259 -22.13 -22.05 -0.19
N TRP A 260 -21.61 -23.16 0.31
CA TRP A 260 -20.16 -23.32 0.49
C TRP A 260 -19.41 -23.05 -0.82
N SER A 261 -18.53 -22.04 -0.77
CA SER A 261 -17.77 -21.54 -1.92
C SER A 261 -16.56 -20.78 -1.40
N GLU A 262 -15.63 -20.39 -2.28
CA GLU A 262 -14.50 -19.52 -1.93
C GLU A 262 -14.98 -18.21 -1.31
N GLN A 263 -16.03 -17.61 -1.84
CA GLN A 263 -16.62 -16.36 -1.35
C GLN A 263 -17.28 -16.54 0.02
N ALA A 264 -17.97 -17.66 0.25
CA ALA A 264 -18.54 -17.95 1.55
C ALA A 264 -17.46 -18.21 2.61
N ALA A 265 -16.35 -18.85 2.22
CA ALA A 265 -15.20 -19.05 3.09
C ALA A 265 -14.55 -17.72 3.49
N ILE A 266 -14.36 -16.79 2.56
CA ILE A 266 -13.83 -15.45 2.83
C ILE A 266 -14.74 -14.68 3.80
N ASN A 267 -16.08 -14.70 3.58
CA ASN A 267 -17.02 -14.09 4.50
C ASN A 267 -16.90 -14.67 5.92
N CYS A 268 -16.86 -15.99 6.03
CA CYS A 268 -16.69 -16.66 7.32
C CYS A 268 -15.40 -16.24 8.03
N ILE A 269 -14.28 -16.12 7.30
CA ILE A 269 -13.00 -15.66 7.85
C ILE A 269 -13.15 -14.21 8.34
N CYS A 270 -13.68 -13.32 7.50
CA CYS A 270 -13.87 -11.91 7.85
C CYS A 270 -14.80 -11.72 9.04
N ASP A 271 -15.84 -12.56 9.17
CA ASP A 271 -16.77 -12.54 10.31
C ASP A 271 -16.11 -12.95 11.64
N CYS A 272 -15.02 -13.73 11.57
CA CYS A 272 -14.23 -14.12 12.73
C CYS A 272 -13.21 -13.07 13.18
N LEU A 273 -12.93 -12.03 12.38
CA LEU A 273 -11.98 -11.00 12.74
C LEU A 273 -12.48 -10.15 13.91
N THR A 274 -11.54 -9.76 14.77
CA THR A 274 -11.75 -8.86 15.91
C THR A 274 -10.83 -7.64 15.76
N SER A 275 -10.97 -6.66 16.64
CA SER A 275 -10.06 -5.50 16.69
C SER A 275 -8.58 -5.86 16.90
N MET A 276 -8.34 -7.05 17.48
CA MET A 276 -6.98 -7.57 17.73
C MET A 276 -6.46 -8.45 16.60
N SER A 277 -7.27 -8.67 15.56
CA SER A 277 -6.91 -9.55 14.44
C SER A 277 -6.17 -8.77 13.35
N ALA A 278 -5.15 -9.41 12.77
CA ALA A 278 -4.55 -8.98 11.51
C ALA A 278 -4.82 -10.04 10.44
N LEU A 279 -5.31 -9.61 9.28
CA LEU A 279 -5.53 -10.50 8.14
C LEU A 279 -4.50 -10.18 7.05
N PHE A 280 -3.61 -11.14 6.79
CA PHE A 280 -2.72 -11.08 5.64
C PHE A 280 -3.39 -11.76 4.44
N VAL A 281 -3.57 -11.01 3.36
CA VAL A 281 -4.29 -11.47 2.17
C VAL A 281 -3.31 -11.64 1.02
N GLY A 282 -3.21 -12.87 0.49
CA GLY A 282 -2.45 -13.13 -0.72
C GLY A 282 -3.09 -12.44 -1.94
N SER A 283 -2.26 -12.08 -2.90
CA SER A 283 -2.70 -11.48 -4.17
C SER A 283 -3.64 -12.41 -4.96
N SER A 284 -4.17 -11.93 -6.09
CA SER A 284 -5.05 -12.65 -7.02
C SER A 284 -6.50 -12.76 -6.53
N ARG A 285 -7.06 -13.97 -6.38
CA ARG A 285 -8.47 -14.19 -6.07
C ARG A 285 -8.89 -13.73 -4.69
N PRO A 286 -8.15 -14.04 -3.62
CA PRO A 286 -8.58 -13.71 -2.25
C PRO A 286 -8.84 -12.22 -2.03
N VAL A 287 -7.97 -11.33 -2.49
CA VAL A 287 -8.17 -9.88 -2.33
C VAL A 287 -9.40 -9.39 -3.09
N ARG A 288 -9.68 -9.94 -4.27
CA ARG A 288 -10.87 -9.59 -5.06
C ARG A 288 -12.15 -10.10 -4.43
N ASP A 289 -12.11 -11.26 -3.80
CA ASP A 289 -13.28 -11.82 -3.11
C ASP A 289 -13.58 -11.02 -1.83
N ILE A 290 -12.55 -10.53 -1.10
CA ILE A 290 -12.76 -9.59 0.00
C ILE A 290 -13.41 -8.30 -0.50
N GLU A 291 -12.87 -7.66 -1.53
CA GLU A 291 -13.43 -6.42 -2.09
C GLU A 291 -14.91 -6.60 -2.54
N ALA A 292 -15.21 -7.73 -3.19
CA ALA A 292 -16.50 -7.95 -3.82
C ALA A 292 -17.58 -8.51 -2.87
N PHE A 293 -17.21 -9.30 -1.88
CA PHE A 293 -18.15 -10.12 -1.10
C PHE A 293 -18.16 -9.83 0.39
N THR A 294 -17.34 -8.89 0.89
CA THR A 294 -17.32 -8.57 2.31
C THR A 294 -17.87 -7.17 2.59
N LYS A 295 -18.22 -6.94 3.85
CA LYS A 295 -18.60 -5.63 4.38
C LYS A 295 -17.97 -5.42 5.74
N PHE A 296 -17.74 -4.17 6.08
CA PHE A 296 -17.44 -3.81 7.45
C PHE A 296 -18.69 -4.03 8.29
N GLU A 297 -18.66 -4.99 9.19
CA GLU A 297 -19.65 -5.08 10.27
C GLU A 297 -19.01 -4.47 11.52
N ASN A 298 -19.67 -3.46 12.10
CA ASN A 298 -19.25 -2.84 13.35
C ASN A 298 -19.11 -3.89 14.46
N LYS A 299 -18.04 -4.66 14.42
CA LYS A 299 -17.54 -5.37 15.59
C LYS A 299 -16.79 -4.30 16.36
N ILE A 300 -17.47 -3.73 17.33
CA ILE A 300 -17.01 -2.70 18.25
C ILE A 300 -15.55 -2.91 18.57
N LEU A 301 -14.76 -1.93 18.17
CA LEU A 301 -13.39 -1.75 18.59
C LEU A 301 -13.33 -1.35 20.05
#